data_1278a9f0fb97c7ee594ec50226311896
#
_entry.id   1278a9f0fb97c7ee594ec50226311896
#
_cell.length_a   1.000
_cell.length_b   1.000
_cell.length_c   1.000
_cell.angle_alpha   90.00
_cell.angle_beta   90.00
_cell.angle_gamma   90.00
#
_symmetry.space_group_name_H-M   'P 1'
#
loop_
_entity.id
_entity.type
_entity.pdbx_description
1 polymer ?
#
loop_
_entity_poly.entity_id
_entity_poly.type
_entity_poly.pdbx_seq_one_letter_code
_entity_poly.pdbx_strand_id
1 'polypeptide(L)'
;AQSEAEPAARAMQKKFQVSFDQAHKDVLEFRSTFDQLLSPDACPICDLDLETTAPFSATPTAPYRMDLALTYRCNNNCAHCYNARARNYPELSTQEWFKVLDKLWELGIPHIVFTGGEPTLRDDLPELIRHAEQNGQITGINTNGRKLKDPAYLQTLVDAGLDHIQITLESHLPEIHNQMVGAAGAWQDT
;
A
#
# COMPACT_ATOMS: atom_id res chain seq x y z
N ALA A 1 15.02 23.57 -13.58
CA ALA A 1 13.70 22.99 -13.83
C ALA A 1 13.73 21.87 -14.88
N GLN A 2 14.21 22.11 -16.11
CA GLN A 2 14.27 21.07 -17.15
C GLN A 2 15.24 19.92 -16.83
N SER A 3 16.40 20.20 -16.19
CA SER A 3 17.42 19.19 -15.88
C SER A 3 16.99 18.15 -14.85
N GLU A 4 15.98 18.41 -14.05
CA GLU A 4 15.49 17.49 -13.02
C GLU A 4 14.34 16.59 -13.52
N ALA A 5 13.66 16.96 -14.59
CA ALA A 5 12.60 16.15 -15.17
C ALA A 5 13.14 14.94 -15.98
N GLU A 6 14.34 15.06 -16.57
CA GLU A 6 14.91 13.98 -17.37
C GLU A 6 15.15 12.67 -16.61
N PRO A 7 15.72 12.67 -15.38
CA PRO A 7 15.93 11.42 -14.64
C PRO A 7 14.61 10.71 -14.33
N ALA A 8 13.57 11.48 -13.96
CA ALA A 8 12.24 10.94 -13.69
C ALA A 8 11.61 10.36 -14.96
N ALA A 9 11.69 11.08 -16.08
CA ALA A 9 11.19 10.60 -17.36
C ALA A 9 11.88 9.31 -17.82
N ARG A 10 13.20 9.19 -17.64
CA ARG A 10 13.94 7.95 -17.95
C ARG A 10 13.54 6.79 -17.05
N ALA A 11 13.29 7.05 -15.77
CA ALA A 11 12.77 6.03 -14.84
C ALA A 11 11.38 5.55 -15.26
N MET A 12 10.48 6.47 -15.62
CA MET A 12 9.14 6.16 -16.13
C MET A 12 9.21 5.37 -17.45
N GLN A 13 10.03 5.81 -18.39
CA GLN A 13 10.24 5.11 -19.66
C GLN A 13 10.64 3.65 -19.43
N LYS A 14 11.59 3.43 -18.52
CA LYS A 14 12.08 2.08 -18.20
C LYS A 14 11.02 1.23 -17.49
N LYS A 15 10.29 1.82 -16.53
CA LYS A 15 9.32 1.10 -15.70
C LYS A 15 8.04 0.78 -16.47
N PHE A 16 7.52 1.72 -17.26
CA PHE A 16 6.21 1.62 -17.90
C PHE A 16 6.25 1.38 -19.41
N GLN A 17 7.45 1.22 -20.00
CA GLN A 17 7.67 0.95 -21.44
C GLN A 17 7.01 1.99 -22.36
N VAL A 18 6.92 3.23 -21.93
CA VAL A 18 6.43 4.37 -22.71
C VAL A 18 7.60 5.05 -23.46
N SER A 19 7.29 5.89 -24.45
CA SER A 19 8.33 6.69 -25.10
C SER A 19 8.92 7.72 -24.13
N PHE A 20 10.20 8.09 -24.33
CA PHE A 20 10.82 9.14 -23.51
C PHE A 20 10.07 10.47 -23.63
N ASP A 21 9.64 10.84 -24.84
CA ASP A 21 8.93 12.10 -25.07
C ASP A 21 7.59 12.15 -24.33
N GLN A 22 6.85 11.02 -24.29
CA GLN A 22 5.61 10.92 -23.53
C GLN A 22 5.90 11.02 -22.03
N ALA A 23 6.82 10.21 -21.52
CA ALA A 23 7.20 10.24 -20.11
C ALA A 23 7.70 11.64 -19.66
N HIS A 24 8.48 12.30 -20.50
CA HIS A 24 9.00 13.65 -20.22
C HIS A 24 7.89 14.69 -20.19
N LYS A 25 6.95 14.62 -21.14
CA LYS A 25 5.75 15.46 -21.16
C LYS A 25 4.93 15.26 -19.89
N ASP A 26 4.62 14.03 -19.53
CA ASP A 26 3.81 13.69 -18.34
C ASP A 26 4.47 14.19 -17.04
N VAL A 27 5.80 14.04 -16.91
CA VAL A 27 6.54 14.57 -15.75
C VAL A 27 6.47 16.10 -15.68
N LEU A 28 6.58 16.79 -16.81
CA LEU A 28 6.50 18.26 -16.84
C LEU A 28 5.08 18.76 -16.52
N GLU A 29 4.05 18.10 -17.06
CA GLU A 29 2.65 18.42 -16.76
C GLU A 29 2.33 18.20 -15.28
N PHE A 30 2.72 17.03 -14.73
CA PHE A 30 2.55 16.73 -13.31
C PHE A 30 3.24 17.78 -12.43
N ARG A 31 4.50 18.11 -12.73
CA ARG A 31 5.26 19.11 -11.98
C ARG A 31 4.60 20.49 -12.04
N SER A 32 4.15 20.91 -13.22
CA SER A 32 3.46 22.20 -13.38
C SER A 32 2.19 22.26 -12.53
N THR A 33 1.39 21.21 -12.54
CA THR A 33 0.18 21.10 -11.71
C THR A 33 0.53 21.16 -10.22
N PHE A 34 1.57 20.44 -9.82
CA PHE A 34 2.02 20.39 -8.43
C PHE A 34 2.56 21.74 -7.95
N ASP A 35 3.35 22.43 -8.77
CA ASP A 35 3.87 23.77 -8.47
C ASP A 35 2.74 24.80 -8.33
N GLN A 36 1.68 24.66 -9.13
CA GLN A 36 0.47 25.48 -9.00
C GLN A 36 -0.24 25.25 -7.66
N LEU A 37 -0.45 23.98 -7.27
CA LEU A 37 -1.11 23.59 -6.02
C LEU A 37 -0.33 24.01 -4.77
N LEU A 38 1.00 24.12 -4.87
CA LEU A 38 1.87 24.53 -3.77
C LEU A 38 2.11 26.04 -3.73
N SER A 39 1.54 26.82 -4.65
CA SER A 39 1.69 28.28 -4.63
C SER A 39 1.02 28.87 -3.38
N PRO A 40 1.55 29.96 -2.79
CA PRO A 40 0.97 30.58 -1.60
C PRO A 40 -0.48 31.05 -1.78
N ASP A 41 -0.87 31.31 -3.02
CA ASP A 41 -2.20 31.81 -3.38
C ASP A 41 -3.13 30.69 -3.86
N ALA A 42 -2.65 29.43 -3.93
CA ALA A 42 -3.44 28.31 -4.40
C ALA A 42 -4.48 27.88 -3.35
N CYS A 43 -5.69 27.64 -3.81
CA CYS A 43 -6.67 26.86 -3.06
C CYS A 43 -6.57 25.41 -3.49
N PRO A 44 -5.96 24.48 -2.69
CA PRO A 44 -5.76 23.10 -3.12
C PRO A 44 -7.05 22.38 -3.51
N ILE A 45 -8.20 22.84 -3.01
CA ILE A 45 -9.51 22.26 -3.32
C ILE A 45 -10.12 22.92 -4.56
N CYS A 46 -9.98 24.25 -4.71
CA CYS A 46 -10.57 25.00 -5.82
C CYS A 46 -9.79 24.77 -7.14
N ASP A 47 -8.46 24.67 -7.03
CA ASP A 47 -7.57 24.57 -8.19
C ASP A 47 -7.45 23.14 -8.74
N LEU A 48 -7.93 22.12 -8.00
CA LEU A 48 -8.03 20.74 -8.49
C LEU A 48 -9.19 20.54 -9.48
N ASP A 49 -10.06 21.55 -9.67
CA ASP A 49 -11.24 21.49 -10.56
C ASP A 49 -12.02 20.15 -10.41
N LEU A 50 -12.28 19.78 -9.16
CA LEU A 50 -12.91 18.50 -8.81
C LEU A 50 -14.31 18.33 -9.41
N GLU A 51 -14.93 19.43 -9.87
CA GLU A 51 -16.24 19.40 -10.53
C GLU A 51 -16.16 18.89 -11.97
N THR A 52 -15.02 19.01 -12.64
CA THR A 52 -14.84 18.55 -14.02
C THR A 52 -14.29 17.14 -14.13
N THR A 53 -13.68 16.65 -13.07
CA THR A 53 -13.26 15.25 -13.01
C THR A 53 -14.46 14.40 -12.62
N ALA A 54 -15.16 13.83 -13.61
CA ALA A 54 -16.17 12.82 -13.31
C ALA A 54 -15.50 11.77 -12.39
N PRO A 55 -16.04 11.55 -11.18
CA PRO A 55 -15.53 10.49 -10.32
C PRO A 55 -15.61 9.21 -11.12
N PHE A 56 -14.47 8.56 -11.35
CA PHE A 56 -14.35 7.40 -12.24
C PHE A 56 -14.70 7.75 -13.69
N SER A 57 -13.80 8.41 -14.40
CA SER A 57 -13.92 8.93 -15.77
C SER A 57 -14.29 7.90 -16.84
N ALA A 58 -14.37 6.62 -16.50
CA ALA A 58 -14.90 5.55 -17.33
C ALA A 58 -15.66 4.57 -16.44
N THR A 59 -16.52 3.73 -17.04
CA THR A 59 -17.07 2.58 -16.34
C THR A 59 -15.88 1.72 -15.86
N PRO A 60 -15.63 1.59 -14.55
CA PRO A 60 -14.50 0.86 -14.07
C PRO A 60 -14.64 -0.61 -14.46
N THR A 61 -13.62 -1.18 -15.08
CA THR A 61 -13.56 -2.60 -15.44
C THR A 61 -13.12 -3.48 -14.27
N ALA A 62 -12.52 -2.86 -13.25
CA ALA A 62 -12.03 -3.51 -12.04
C ALA A 62 -12.06 -2.55 -10.85
N PRO A 63 -12.01 -3.05 -9.60
CA PRO A 63 -11.85 -2.20 -8.43
C PRO A 63 -10.54 -1.43 -8.49
N TYR A 64 -10.52 -0.20 -7.97
CA TYR A 64 -9.29 0.58 -7.84
C TYR A 64 -8.33 -0.01 -6.82
N ARG A 65 -8.85 -0.65 -5.77
CA ARG A 65 -8.09 -1.24 -4.66
C ARG A 65 -8.57 -2.65 -4.36
N MET A 66 -7.64 -3.53 -4.02
CA MET A 66 -7.92 -4.88 -3.54
C MET A 66 -7.19 -5.15 -2.22
N ASP A 67 -7.94 -5.56 -1.21
CA ASP A 67 -7.40 -6.01 0.07
C ASP A 67 -7.20 -7.53 0.04
N LEU A 68 -5.97 -8.00 0.25
CA LEU A 68 -5.59 -9.40 0.19
C LEU A 68 -5.31 -9.95 1.59
N ALA A 69 -6.19 -10.83 2.08
CA ALA A 69 -5.99 -11.53 3.33
C ALA A 69 -4.97 -12.66 3.14
N LEU A 70 -3.69 -12.36 3.37
CA LEU A 70 -2.58 -13.29 3.13
C LEU A 70 -2.57 -14.48 4.08
N THR A 71 -3.05 -14.28 5.30
CA THR A 71 -3.09 -15.27 6.38
C THR A 71 -4.22 -14.95 7.34
N TYR A 72 -4.74 -15.96 8.02
CA TYR A 72 -5.65 -15.76 9.14
C TYR A 72 -4.97 -15.95 10.51
N ARG A 73 -3.68 -16.28 10.54
CA ARG A 73 -2.88 -16.27 11.77
C ARG A 73 -2.71 -14.84 12.26
N CYS A 74 -2.74 -14.68 13.58
CA CYS A 74 -2.54 -13.37 14.21
C CYS A 74 -1.88 -13.57 15.59
N ASN A 75 -1.02 -12.63 15.97
CA ASN A 75 -0.40 -12.55 17.29
C ASN A 75 -1.22 -11.72 18.30
N ASN A 76 -2.42 -11.24 17.91
CA ASN A 76 -3.43 -10.63 18.77
C ASN A 76 -4.68 -11.51 18.81
N ASN A 77 -5.53 -11.27 19.83
CA ASN A 77 -6.85 -11.90 19.99
C ASN A 77 -7.91 -10.84 20.31
N CYS A 78 -8.08 -9.89 19.38
CA CYS A 78 -8.93 -8.72 19.57
C CYS A 78 -10.38 -9.10 19.84
N ALA A 79 -10.99 -8.44 20.83
CA ALA A 79 -12.38 -8.68 21.22
C ALA A 79 -13.39 -8.39 20.08
N HIS A 80 -13.07 -7.45 19.17
CA HIS A 80 -13.90 -7.03 18.05
C HIS A 80 -13.45 -7.64 16.70
N CYS A 81 -12.57 -8.65 16.72
CA CYS A 81 -12.01 -9.22 15.49
C CYS A 81 -13.10 -9.85 14.63
N TYR A 82 -13.33 -9.31 13.42
CA TYR A 82 -14.27 -9.88 12.47
C TYR A 82 -13.81 -11.23 11.89
N ASN A 83 -12.52 -11.55 11.99
CA ASN A 83 -11.91 -12.82 11.61
C ASN A 83 -11.80 -13.82 12.79
N ALA A 84 -12.60 -13.67 13.85
CA ALA A 84 -12.54 -14.45 15.10
C ALA A 84 -12.95 -15.93 14.91
N ARG A 85 -12.64 -16.55 13.79
CA ARG A 85 -12.89 -17.97 13.48
C ARG A 85 -11.63 -18.80 13.69
N ALA A 86 -11.78 -20.12 13.59
CA ALA A 86 -10.65 -21.04 13.57
C ALA A 86 -9.64 -20.60 12.47
N ARG A 87 -8.38 -20.42 12.85
CA ARG A 87 -7.34 -19.78 12.01
C ARG A 87 -6.42 -20.84 11.35
N ASN A 88 -6.98 -21.95 10.94
CA ASN A 88 -6.29 -23.13 10.42
C ASN A 88 -6.62 -23.44 8.96
N TYR A 89 -6.89 -22.41 8.17
CA TYR A 89 -7.07 -22.54 6.73
C TYR A 89 -5.72 -22.81 6.05
N PRO A 90 -5.71 -23.63 4.98
CA PRO A 90 -4.53 -23.72 4.13
C PRO A 90 -4.22 -22.34 3.52
N GLU A 91 -2.98 -21.92 3.65
CA GLU A 91 -2.50 -20.66 3.08
C GLU A 91 -1.97 -20.90 1.67
N LEU A 92 -2.15 -19.92 0.79
CA LEU A 92 -1.50 -19.93 -0.51
C LEU A 92 0.01 -19.79 -0.32
N SER A 93 0.76 -20.51 -1.15
CA SER A 93 2.21 -20.38 -1.25
C SER A 93 2.58 -19.02 -1.86
N THR A 94 3.84 -18.62 -1.70
CA THR A 94 4.40 -17.40 -2.33
C THR A 94 4.16 -17.37 -3.83
N GLN A 95 4.37 -18.52 -4.52
CA GLN A 95 4.19 -18.64 -5.97
C GLN A 95 2.73 -18.51 -6.42
N GLU A 96 1.79 -18.96 -5.60
CA GLU A 96 0.37 -18.78 -5.87
C GLU A 96 -0.04 -17.33 -5.66
N TRP A 97 0.51 -16.66 -4.64
CA TRP A 97 0.30 -15.23 -4.44
C TRP A 97 0.88 -14.38 -5.58
N PHE A 98 2.05 -14.73 -6.13
CA PHE A 98 2.58 -14.04 -7.31
C PHE A 98 1.60 -14.11 -8.48
N LYS A 99 1.02 -15.29 -8.76
CA LYS A 99 0.00 -15.43 -9.81
C LYS A 99 -1.26 -14.59 -9.53
N VAL A 100 -1.65 -14.45 -8.26
CA VAL A 100 -2.77 -13.58 -7.88
C VAL A 100 -2.41 -12.12 -8.17
N LEU A 101 -1.23 -11.65 -7.76
CA LEU A 101 -0.76 -10.28 -7.99
C LEU A 101 -0.67 -9.96 -9.49
N ASP A 102 -0.10 -10.87 -10.29
CA ASP A 102 -0.04 -10.74 -11.74
C ASP A 102 -1.43 -10.62 -12.36
N LYS A 103 -2.35 -11.48 -11.90
CA LYS A 103 -3.74 -11.45 -12.39
C LYS A 103 -4.47 -10.17 -12.04
N LEU A 104 -4.25 -9.64 -10.83
CA LEU A 104 -4.83 -8.37 -10.41
C LEU A 104 -4.27 -7.21 -11.23
N TRP A 105 -2.98 -7.23 -11.56
CA TRP A 105 -2.36 -6.26 -12.44
C TRP A 105 -2.92 -6.32 -13.87
N GLU A 106 -3.05 -7.51 -14.46
CA GLU A 106 -3.68 -7.72 -15.77
C GLU A 106 -5.12 -7.18 -15.82
N LEU A 107 -5.87 -7.28 -14.72
CA LEU A 107 -7.23 -6.75 -14.58
C LEU A 107 -7.27 -5.23 -14.39
N GLY A 108 -6.11 -4.58 -14.25
CA GLY A 108 -6.01 -3.13 -14.07
C GLY A 108 -6.23 -2.66 -12.63
N ILE A 109 -5.94 -3.50 -11.62
CA ILE A 109 -6.03 -3.13 -10.21
C ILE A 109 -4.68 -2.57 -9.74
N PRO A 110 -4.56 -1.25 -9.58
CA PRO A 110 -3.27 -0.61 -9.32
C PRO A 110 -2.87 -0.62 -7.84
N HIS A 111 -3.82 -0.82 -6.92
CA HIS A 111 -3.57 -0.66 -5.49
C HIS A 111 -3.89 -1.95 -4.73
N ILE A 112 -2.88 -2.50 -4.08
CA ILE A 112 -2.96 -3.72 -3.29
C ILE A 112 -2.69 -3.40 -1.82
N VAL A 113 -3.55 -3.90 -0.93
CA VAL A 113 -3.32 -3.82 0.51
C VAL A 113 -3.26 -5.22 1.10
N PHE A 114 -2.11 -5.55 1.65
CA PHE A 114 -1.92 -6.82 2.34
C PHE A 114 -2.50 -6.74 3.75
N THR A 115 -3.36 -7.69 4.07
CA THR A 115 -4.10 -7.77 5.32
C THR A 115 -4.28 -9.22 5.75
N GLY A 116 -5.27 -9.50 6.61
CA GLY A 116 -5.63 -10.84 7.05
C GLY A 116 -5.87 -10.90 8.54
N GLY A 117 -5.26 -11.85 9.23
CA GLY A 117 -5.05 -11.79 10.66
C GLY A 117 -3.97 -10.75 10.96
N GLU A 118 -2.69 -11.15 10.76
CA GLU A 118 -1.56 -10.24 10.80
C GLU A 118 -0.59 -10.58 9.66
N PRO A 119 -0.50 -9.74 8.61
CA PRO A 119 0.29 -10.04 7.42
C PRO A 119 1.79 -10.14 7.71
N THR A 120 2.31 -9.43 8.71
CA THR A 120 3.73 -9.47 9.08
C THR A 120 4.17 -10.82 9.68
N LEU A 121 3.24 -11.73 9.98
CA LEU A 121 3.57 -13.09 10.39
C LEU A 121 3.96 -14.01 9.22
N ARG A 122 3.80 -13.54 7.98
CA ARG A 122 4.33 -14.24 6.81
C ARG A 122 5.77 -13.79 6.56
N ASP A 123 6.67 -14.76 6.48
CA ASP A 123 8.09 -14.47 6.25
C ASP A 123 8.36 -13.99 4.82
N ASP A 124 7.49 -14.37 3.87
CA ASP A 124 7.56 -13.99 2.45
C ASP A 124 6.88 -12.65 2.12
N LEU A 125 6.33 -11.92 3.11
CA LEU A 125 5.69 -10.62 2.86
C LEU A 125 6.59 -9.64 2.08
N PRO A 126 7.90 -9.48 2.38
CA PRO A 126 8.76 -8.60 1.59
C PRO A 126 8.92 -9.04 0.13
N GLU A 127 8.83 -10.36 -0.16
CA GLU A 127 8.88 -10.87 -1.52
C GLU A 127 7.60 -10.54 -2.29
N LEU A 128 6.43 -10.65 -1.63
CA LEU A 128 5.14 -10.30 -2.21
C LEU A 128 5.06 -8.80 -2.53
N ILE A 129 5.54 -7.94 -1.62
CA ILE A 129 5.63 -6.50 -1.85
C ILE A 129 6.51 -6.20 -3.06
N ARG A 130 7.71 -6.77 -3.11
CA ARG A 130 8.64 -6.56 -4.23
C ARG A 130 8.07 -7.03 -5.55
N HIS A 131 7.33 -8.14 -5.58
CA HIS A 131 6.69 -8.63 -6.79
C HIS A 131 5.59 -7.67 -7.28
N ALA A 132 4.74 -7.18 -6.38
CA ALA A 132 3.73 -6.19 -6.71
C ALA A 132 4.35 -4.87 -7.20
N GLU A 133 5.42 -4.40 -6.56
CA GLU A 133 6.19 -3.22 -6.99
C GLU A 133 6.80 -3.40 -8.39
N GLN A 134 7.29 -4.60 -8.72
CA GLN A 134 7.80 -4.92 -10.07
C GLN A 134 6.70 -4.87 -11.12
N ASN A 135 5.47 -5.23 -10.79
CA ASN A 135 4.31 -5.06 -11.64
C ASN A 135 3.94 -3.58 -11.84
N GLY A 136 4.30 -2.70 -10.91
CA GLY A 136 3.91 -1.29 -10.88
C GLY A 136 2.71 -1.01 -9.98
N GLN A 137 2.34 -1.94 -9.11
CA GLN A 137 1.24 -1.79 -8.16
C GLN A 137 1.70 -0.98 -6.94
N ILE A 138 0.83 -0.12 -6.46
CA ILE A 138 0.99 0.57 -5.17
C ILE A 138 0.68 -0.44 -4.06
N THR A 139 1.55 -0.55 -3.07
CA THR A 139 1.40 -1.54 -2.01
C THR A 139 1.22 -0.90 -0.64
N GLY A 140 0.30 -1.46 0.14
CA GLY A 140 0.09 -1.11 1.53
C GLY A 140 -0.02 -2.33 2.42
N ILE A 141 0.14 -2.13 3.72
CA ILE A 141 -0.18 -3.15 4.72
C ILE A 141 -1.13 -2.60 5.78
N ASN A 142 -2.13 -3.41 6.17
CA ASN A 142 -2.92 -3.21 7.37
C ASN A 142 -2.38 -4.15 8.44
N THR A 143 -1.80 -3.59 9.50
CA THR A 143 -1.08 -4.35 10.53
C THR A 143 -1.42 -3.87 11.93
N ASN A 144 -1.25 -4.75 12.91
CA ASN A 144 -1.26 -4.35 14.31
C ASN A 144 0.03 -3.66 14.77
N GLY A 145 1.02 -3.51 13.89
CA GLY A 145 2.27 -2.77 14.12
C GLY A 145 3.34 -3.49 14.93
N ARG A 146 3.01 -4.53 15.68
CA ARG A 146 3.89 -5.12 16.70
C ARG A 146 5.25 -5.62 16.18
N LYS A 147 5.32 -6.13 14.96
CA LYS A 147 6.59 -6.58 14.36
C LYS A 147 7.41 -5.41 13.82
N LEU A 148 6.78 -4.26 13.57
CA LEU A 148 7.46 -3.08 13.03
C LEU A 148 8.36 -2.37 14.07
N LYS A 149 8.25 -2.71 15.36
CA LYS A 149 9.19 -2.29 16.39
C LYS A 149 10.64 -2.74 16.12
N ASP A 150 10.82 -3.79 15.29
CA ASP A 150 12.12 -4.22 14.82
C ASP A 150 12.55 -3.37 13.62
N PRO A 151 13.54 -2.46 13.76
CA PRO A 151 13.97 -1.59 12.66
C PRO A 151 14.55 -2.37 11.48
N ALA A 152 15.18 -3.52 11.73
CA ALA A 152 15.75 -4.34 10.66
C ALA A 152 14.63 -4.94 9.81
N TYR A 153 13.55 -5.43 10.42
CA TYR A 153 12.38 -5.92 9.70
C TYR A 153 11.68 -4.80 8.94
N LEU A 154 11.46 -3.64 9.58
CA LEU A 154 10.87 -2.47 8.92
C LEU A 154 11.67 -2.08 7.68
N GLN A 155 13.01 -2.07 7.77
CA GLN A 155 13.87 -1.76 6.64
C GLN A 155 13.69 -2.76 5.49
N THR A 156 13.45 -4.05 5.77
CA THR A 156 13.20 -5.04 4.71
C THR A 156 11.92 -4.74 3.92
N LEU A 157 10.89 -4.18 4.57
CA LEU A 157 9.65 -3.77 3.90
C LEU A 157 9.86 -2.51 3.04
N VAL A 158 10.62 -1.55 3.55
CA VAL A 158 11.01 -0.33 2.82
C VAL A 158 11.82 -0.70 1.57
N ASP A 159 12.84 -1.56 1.72
CA ASP A 159 13.68 -2.04 0.62
C ASP A 159 12.91 -2.88 -0.41
N ALA A 160 11.79 -3.45 0.01
CA ALA A 160 10.88 -4.16 -0.89
C ALA A 160 9.99 -3.22 -1.73
N GLY A 161 9.90 -1.94 -1.36
CA GLY A 161 9.10 -0.93 -2.06
C GLY A 161 7.72 -0.70 -1.47
N LEU A 162 7.51 -0.98 -0.17
CA LEU A 162 6.23 -0.72 0.50
C LEU A 162 5.91 0.77 0.52
N ASP A 163 4.75 1.17 -0.03
CA ASP A 163 4.36 2.58 -0.17
C ASP A 163 3.70 3.14 1.10
N HIS A 164 2.86 2.35 1.78
CA HIS A 164 2.18 2.85 2.98
C HIS A 164 1.85 1.76 4.00
N ILE A 165 1.69 2.20 5.24
CA ILE A 165 1.35 1.35 6.39
C ILE A 165 0.17 1.96 7.11
N GLN A 166 -0.85 1.14 7.38
CA GLN A 166 -1.93 1.48 8.28
C GLN A 166 -1.81 0.65 9.55
N ILE A 167 -1.60 1.32 10.68
CA ILE A 167 -1.48 0.68 12.00
C ILE A 167 -2.75 0.93 12.80
N THR A 168 -3.28 -0.11 13.43
CA THR A 168 -4.44 -0.01 14.31
C THR A 168 -4.01 0.20 15.76
N LEU A 169 -4.35 1.35 16.32
CA LEU A 169 -4.19 1.67 17.73
C LEU A 169 -5.58 1.84 18.37
N GLU A 170 -5.96 0.93 19.27
CA GLU A 170 -7.31 0.90 19.85
C GLU A 170 -7.52 1.96 20.95
N SER A 171 -6.44 2.34 21.63
CA SER A 171 -6.47 3.36 22.67
C SER A 171 -5.08 3.96 22.90
N HIS A 172 -5.05 5.22 23.31
CA HIS A 172 -3.84 5.86 23.82
C HIS A 172 -3.43 5.37 25.22
N LEU A 173 -4.34 4.65 25.91
CA LEU A 173 -4.10 4.07 27.23
C LEU A 173 -3.64 2.60 27.06
N PRO A 174 -2.45 2.25 27.57
CA PRO A 174 -1.87 0.91 27.41
C PRO A 174 -2.78 -0.23 27.86
N GLU A 175 -3.42 -0.06 29.02
CA GLU A 175 -4.29 -1.09 29.61
C GLU A 175 -5.51 -1.36 28.73
N ILE A 176 -6.13 -0.30 28.21
CA ILE A 176 -7.31 -0.40 27.34
C ILE A 176 -6.91 -1.04 26.01
N HIS A 177 -5.83 -0.56 25.39
CA HIS A 177 -5.36 -1.16 24.14
C HIS A 177 -5.06 -2.66 24.32
N ASN A 178 -4.25 -3.02 25.31
CA ASN A 178 -3.87 -4.41 25.56
C ASN A 178 -5.08 -5.31 25.83
N GLN A 179 -6.08 -4.79 26.55
CA GLN A 179 -7.34 -5.50 26.79
C GLN A 179 -8.13 -5.70 25.48
N MET A 180 -8.27 -4.66 24.68
CA MET A 180 -9.02 -4.70 23.42
C MET A 180 -8.40 -5.67 22.40
N VAL A 181 -7.07 -5.68 22.29
CA VAL A 181 -6.36 -6.58 21.35
C VAL A 181 -6.08 -7.95 21.96
N GLY A 182 -6.39 -8.19 23.24
CA GLY A 182 -6.22 -9.47 23.92
C GLY A 182 -4.75 -9.94 23.99
N ALA A 183 -3.79 -9.00 24.08
CA ALA A 183 -2.37 -9.28 24.07
C ALA A 183 -1.62 -8.33 25.04
N ALA A 184 -0.99 -8.90 26.06
CA ALA A 184 -0.17 -8.14 27.00
C ALA A 184 1.02 -7.50 26.29
N GLY A 185 1.31 -6.24 26.60
CA GLY A 185 2.45 -5.50 26.03
C GLY A 185 2.26 -5.06 24.58
N ALA A 186 1.11 -5.30 23.97
CA ALA A 186 0.87 -4.95 22.57
C ALA A 186 1.01 -3.43 22.32
N TRP A 187 0.58 -2.61 23.27
CA TRP A 187 0.68 -1.15 23.14
C TRP A 187 2.12 -0.65 22.98
N GLN A 188 3.07 -1.23 23.72
CA GLN A 188 4.48 -0.89 23.61
C GLN A 188 5.11 -1.38 22.31
N ASP A 189 4.54 -2.43 21.72
CA ASP A 189 5.03 -3.01 20.48
C ASP A 189 4.47 -2.28 19.25
N THR A 190 3.25 -1.71 19.37
CA THR A 190 2.54 -0.95 18.33
C THR A 190 2.99 0.50 18.27
#